data_1e67f34bd44cdea5ab7da77725917b56
#
_entry.id   1e67f34bd44cdea5ab7da77725917b56
#
_cell.length_a   1.000
_cell.length_b   1.000
_cell.length_c   1.000
_cell.angle_alpha   90.00
_cell.angle_beta   90.00
_cell.angle_gamma   90.00
#
_symmetry.space_group_name_H-M   'P 1'
#
loop_
_entity.id
_entity.type
_entity.pdbx_description
1 polymer ?
#
loop_
_entity_poly.entity_id
_entity_poly.type
_entity_poly.pdbx_seq_one_letter_code
_entity_poly.pdbx_strand_id
1 'polypeptide(L)'
;MEIDINGDPGTGNHFDDVHIRQVGNYSPNAKQAIFNTIHQDKAESRLACWFRKLNDEFEKDNKLKKKFDDIRRYKTKLPHTIGLDQKLKDGGFSEKAIEQARRLKQYFAKKSTKFQYYESAQRIDSYLFAKVCSSFDTYVMPLIEQATPLTDIKRAVYEQVILPIMNELNENGAADACLCYNEDDIFGMLYYLTGNCHINWTDYDV
;
A
#
# COMPACT_ATOMS: atom_id res chain seq x y z
N MET A 1 -0.53 12.11 61.55
CA MET A 1 -0.28 10.71 61.20
C MET A 1 0.42 10.76 59.87
N GLU A 2 1.75 10.86 59.95
CA GLU A 2 2.66 10.91 58.78
C GLU A 2 2.87 9.47 58.29
N ILE A 3 2.76 9.28 57.00
CA ILE A 3 3.19 8.04 56.35
C ILE A 3 4.38 8.40 55.45
N ASP A 4 5.56 8.01 55.90
CA ASP A 4 6.81 8.03 55.21
C ASP A 4 6.87 6.84 54.21
N ILE A 5 7.07 7.08 52.92
CA ILE A 5 7.33 6.00 51.96
C ILE A 5 8.64 6.30 51.24
N ASN A 6 9.73 5.77 51.79
CA ASN A 6 10.98 5.57 51.08
C ASN A 6 10.82 4.37 50.16
N GLY A 7 10.97 4.56 48.87
CA GLY A 7 11.03 3.51 47.83
C GLY A 7 12.11 3.83 46.81
N ASP A 8 13.04 2.94 46.71
CA ASP A 8 14.28 2.80 45.99
C ASP A 8 14.17 3.10 44.47
N PRO A 9 15.19 3.70 43.82
CA PRO A 9 15.18 4.01 42.38
C PRO A 9 15.77 2.86 41.57
N GLY A 10 14.95 2.22 40.76
CA GLY A 10 15.40 1.17 39.84
C GLY A 10 14.62 1.12 38.54
N THR A 11 15.34 1.40 37.46
CA THR A 11 15.05 1.13 36.04
C THR A 11 14.07 2.06 35.31
N GLY A 12 14.65 2.88 34.42
CA GLY A 12 13.98 3.86 33.61
C GLY A 12 13.08 3.31 32.52
N ASN A 13 11.93 3.93 32.42
CA ASN A 13 11.24 4.16 31.16
C ASN A 13 10.96 5.66 31.10
N HIS A 14 11.64 6.32 30.18
CA HIS A 14 11.45 7.72 29.89
C HIS A 14 10.08 7.87 29.24
N PHE A 15 9.05 8.19 30.02
CA PHE A 15 7.85 8.82 29.56
C PHE A 15 8.09 10.32 29.66
N ASP A 16 8.11 11.02 28.54
CA ASP A 16 8.17 12.46 28.51
C ASP A 16 7.01 13.03 29.33
N ASP A 17 7.35 13.82 30.35
CA ASP A 17 6.42 14.50 31.24
C ASP A 17 5.49 15.43 30.46
N VAL A 18 4.24 15.02 30.32
CA VAL A 18 3.19 15.93 29.89
C VAL A 18 2.86 16.87 31.06
N HIS A 19 3.47 18.04 31.08
CA HIS A 19 3.12 19.09 32.00
C HIS A 19 1.70 19.60 31.73
N ILE A 20 0.71 19.05 32.43
CA ILE A 20 -0.65 19.61 32.48
C ILE A 20 -0.62 20.82 33.41
N ARG A 21 -0.49 22.02 32.85
CA ARG A 21 -0.78 23.25 33.60
C ARG A 21 -2.26 23.34 33.84
N GLN A 22 -2.66 23.13 35.09
CA GLN A 22 -4.03 23.38 35.54
C GLN A 22 -4.27 24.90 35.55
N VAL A 23 -4.97 25.41 34.53
CA VAL A 23 -5.44 26.80 34.50
C VAL A 23 -6.83 26.81 35.11
N GLY A 24 -6.90 27.31 36.32
CA GLY A 24 -8.18 27.54 37.00
C GLY A 24 -8.97 28.64 36.28
N ASN A 25 -10.26 28.42 36.22
CA ASN A 25 -11.40 29.22 35.78
C ASN A 25 -12.02 28.81 34.44
N TYR A 26 -13.26 28.41 34.58
CA TYR A 26 -14.17 28.06 33.51
C TYR A 26 -14.31 29.20 32.49
N SER A 27 -13.68 29.06 31.34
CA SER A 27 -14.00 29.80 30.13
C SER A 27 -14.47 28.82 29.06
N PRO A 28 -15.55 29.07 28.35
CA PRO A 28 -16.04 28.18 27.27
C PRO A 28 -15.04 28.00 26.13
N ASN A 29 -14.01 28.84 26.05
CA ASN A 29 -12.94 28.72 25.05
C ASN A 29 -11.83 27.71 25.43
N ALA A 30 -11.79 27.22 26.68
CA ALA A 30 -10.75 26.28 27.12
C ALA A 30 -10.94 24.89 26.49
N LYS A 31 -12.18 24.47 26.18
CA LYS A 31 -12.45 23.19 25.51
C LYS A 31 -11.98 23.17 24.06
N GLN A 32 -12.01 24.30 23.37
CA GLN A 32 -11.56 24.43 21.98
C GLN A 32 -10.04 24.48 21.86
N ALA A 33 -9.36 25.05 22.85
CA ALA A 33 -7.90 25.09 22.92
C ALA A 33 -7.27 23.69 23.17
N ILE A 34 -7.94 22.84 23.98
CA ILE A 34 -7.45 21.49 24.28
C ILE A 34 -7.58 20.58 23.04
N PHE A 35 -8.62 20.74 22.23
CA PHE A 35 -8.78 19.97 20.98
C PHE A 35 -7.77 20.33 19.89
N ASN A 36 -7.25 21.57 19.89
CA ASN A 36 -6.28 22.02 18.90
C ASN A 36 -4.83 21.67 19.24
N THR A 37 -4.53 21.19 20.46
CA THR A 37 -3.15 20.91 20.91
C THR A 37 -2.75 19.44 20.72
N ILE A 38 -3.66 18.56 20.25
CA ILE A 38 -3.38 17.14 19.97
C ILE A 38 -3.28 16.87 18.45
N HIS A 39 -3.01 17.86 17.64
CA HIS A 39 -2.36 17.62 16.36
C HIS A 39 -0.84 17.55 16.63
N GLN A 40 -0.40 16.42 17.20
CA GLN A 40 0.98 16.00 16.95
C GLN A 40 1.10 15.95 15.42
N ASP A 41 1.98 16.77 14.86
CA ASP A 41 2.38 16.66 13.47
C ASP A 41 2.89 15.23 13.26
N LYS A 42 1.98 14.36 12.80
CA LYS A 42 2.31 12.98 12.46
C LYS A 42 3.37 13.11 11.38
N ALA A 43 4.59 12.67 11.66
CA ALA A 43 5.67 12.74 10.70
C ALA A 43 5.17 12.25 9.34
N GLU A 44 5.38 13.03 8.28
CA GLU A 44 4.90 12.70 6.94
C GLU A 44 5.37 11.31 6.55
N SER A 45 4.47 10.45 6.10
CA SER A 45 4.85 9.13 5.67
C SER A 45 5.74 9.19 4.43
N ARG A 46 6.55 8.14 4.23
CA ARG A 46 7.40 8.02 3.03
C ARG A 46 6.56 8.07 1.75
N LEU A 47 5.38 7.45 1.76
CA LEU A 47 4.46 7.42 0.63
C LEU A 47 3.91 8.82 0.32
N ALA A 48 3.49 9.57 1.33
CA ALA A 48 3.01 10.95 1.16
C ALA A 48 4.13 11.88 0.60
N CYS A 49 5.35 11.72 1.11
CA CYS A 49 6.52 12.44 0.58
C CYS A 49 6.76 12.13 -0.92
N TRP A 50 6.61 10.88 -1.35
CA TRP A 50 6.76 10.52 -2.76
C TRP A 50 5.65 11.09 -3.64
N PHE A 51 4.40 11.13 -3.19
CA PHE A 51 3.32 11.77 -3.94
C PHE A 51 3.57 13.26 -4.15
N ARG A 52 3.98 13.98 -3.11
CA ARG A 52 4.32 15.40 -3.24
C ARG A 52 5.50 15.63 -4.20
N LYS A 53 6.56 14.82 -4.07
CA LYS A 53 7.73 14.89 -4.95
C LYS A 53 7.36 14.57 -6.41
N LEU A 54 6.44 13.65 -6.66
CA LEU A 54 5.97 13.32 -8.00
C LEU A 54 5.30 14.51 -8.69
N ASN A 55 4.48 15.28 -7.97
CA ASN A 55 3.86 16.49 -8.52
C ASN A 55 4.94 17.48 -8.97
N ASP A 56 5.96 17.72 -8.13
CA ASP A 56 7.07 18.60 -8.48
C ASP A 56 7.86 18.09 -9.69
N GLU A 57 8.13 16.80 -9.75
CA GLU A 57 8.82 16.17 -10.88
C GLU A 57 8.01 16.29 -12.18
N PHE A 58 6.69 16.12 -12.08
CA PHE A 58 5.77 16.20 -13.21
C PHE A 58 5.65 17.63 -13.74
N GLU A 59 5.47 18.62 -12.86
CA GLU A 59 5.39 20.05 -13.22
C GLU A 59 6.67 20.55 -13.90
N LYS A 60 7.83 20.07 -13.43
CA LYS A 60 9.15 20.47 -13.98
C LYS A 60 9.60 19.60 -15.16
N ASP A 61 8.78 18.64 -15.60
CA ASP A 61 9.13 17.61 -16.60
C ASP A 61 10.49 16.91 -16.33
N ASN A 62 10.79 16.69 -15.06
CA ASN A 62 12.07 16.12 -14.60
C ASN A 62 12.05 14.59 -14.71
N LYS A 63 12.28 14.09 -15.93
CA LYS A 63 12.29 12.66 -16.26
C LYS A 63 13.66 12.03 -16.08
N LEU A 64 13.68 10.84 -15.52
CA LEU A 64 14.88 10.00 -15.48
C LEU A 64 15.15 9.37 -16.86
N LYS A 65 16.42 9.23 -17.21
CA LYS A 65 16.85 8.50 -18.43
C LYS A 65 16.69 6.98 -18.29
N LYS A 66 16.67 6.45 -17.07
CA LYS A 66 16.64 5.00 -16.79
C LYS A 66 15.58 4.67 -15.74
N LYS A 67 15.03 3.45 -15.84
CA LYS A 67 14.20 2.86 -14.78
C LYS A 67 15.09 2.30 -13.68
N PHE A 68 14.67 2.43 -12.43
CA PHE A 68 15.34 1.78 -11.30
C PHE A 68 15.28 0.26 -11.39
N ASP A 69 16.27 -0.41 -10.83
CA ASP A 69 16.32 -1.87 -10.83
C ASP A 69 15.17 -2.47 -10.00
N ASP A 70 14.78 -1.82 -8.91
CA ASP A 70 13.65 -2.25 -8.07
C ASP A 70 12.35 -2.39 -8.84
N ILE A 71 12.01 -1.43 -9.71
CA ILE A 71 10.81 -1.52 -10.54
C ILE A 71 11.00 -2.46 -11.72
N ARG A 72 12.23 -2.62 -12.22
CA ARG A 72 12.53 -3.48 -13.39
C ARG A 72 12.20 -4.93 -13.10
N ARG A 73 12.50 -5.44 -11.89
CA ARG A 73 12.20 -6.83 -11.51
C ARG A 73 10.72 -7.17 -11.67
N TYR A 74 9.81 -6.26 -11.35
CA TYR A 74 8.36 -6.48 -11.51
C TYR A 74 7.87 -6.31 -12.94
N LYS A 75 8.58 -5.55 -13.77
CA LYS A 75 8.22 -5.26 -15.16
C LYS A 75 8.88 -6.23 -16.16
N THR A 76 9.86 -7.01 -15.74
CA THR A 76 10.52 -8.00 -16.58
C THR A 76 9.68 -9.27 -16.65
N LYS A 77 9.30 -9.67 -17.86
CA LYS A 77 8.61 -10.93 -18.09
C LYS A 77 9.66 -12.04 -18.23
N LEU A 78 9.53 -13.09 -17.44
CA LEU A 78 10.41 -14.26 -17.56
C LEU A 78 10.07 -15.05 -18.84
N PRO A 79 11.05 -15.62 -19.53
CA PRO A 79 10.80 -16.47 -20.71
C PRO A 79 10.09 -17.78 -20.28
N HIS A 80 9.29 -18.32 -21.18
CA HIS A 80 8.56 -19.58 -20.98
C HIS A 80 7.56 -19.62 -19.82
N THR A 81 7.03 -18.47 -19.42
CA THR A 81 6.09 -18.37 -18.30
C THR A 81 4.64 -18.40 -18.76
N ILE A 82 3.81 -19.00 -17.92
CA ILE A 82 2.35 -19.05 -18.07
C ILE A 82 1.80 -17.61 -17.99
N GLY A 83 1.00 -17.22 -18.99
CA GLY A 83 0.40 -15.87 -19.03
C GLY A 83 -0.75 -15.67 -18.06
N LEU A 84 -1.24 -14.43 -17.93
CA LEU A 84 -2.36 -14.06 -17.06
C LEU A 84 -3.58 -14.98 -17.25
N ASP A 85 -4.00 -15.14 -18.50
CA ASP A 85 -5.25 -15.85 -18.83
C ASP A 85 -5.23 -17.29 -18.36
N GLN A 86 -4.12 -17.99 -18.64
CA GLN A 86 -3.98 -19.38 -18.23
C GLN A 86 -3.92 -19.52 -16.71
N LYS A 87 -3.15 -18.65 -16.02
CA LYS A 87 -3.09 -18.67 -14.56
C LYS A 87 -4.45 -18.46 -13.90
N LEU A 88 -5.25 -17.53 -14.42
CA LEU A 88 -6.59 -17.29 -13.91
C LEU A 88 -7.55 -18.45 -14.24
N LYS A 89 -7.40 -19.05 -15.44
CA LYS A 89 -8.18 -20.22 -15.83
C LYS A 89 -7.87 -21.41 -14.92
N ASP A 90 -6.61 -21.68 -14.67
CA ASP A 90 -6.16 -22.74 -13.76
C ASP A 90 -6.64 -22.49 -12.32
N GLY A 91 -6.72 -21.21 -11.90
CA GLY A 91 -7.33 -20.78 -10.64
C GLY A 91 -8.86 -20.81 -10.62
N GLY A 92 -9.53 -21.34 -11.65
CA GLY A 92 -10.98 -21.52 -11.69
C GLY A 92 -11.79 -20.25 -12.02
N PHE A 93 -11.17 -19.21 -12.57
CA PHE A 93 -11.88 -17.98 -12.96
C PHE A 93 -12.71 -18.21 -14.23
N SER A 94 -13.91 -17.60 -14.28
CA SER A 94 -14.74 -17.61 -15.48
C SER A 94 -14.14 -16.74 -16.58
N GLU A 95 -14.47 -17.03 -17.85
CA GLU A 95 -14.03 -16.23 -19.01
C GLU A 95 -14.37 -14.73 -18.86
N LYS A 96 -15.54 -14.40 -18.32
CA LYS A 96 -15.94 -13.01 -18.05
C LYS A 96 -15.01 -12.35 -17.03
N ALA A 97 -14.61 -13.07 -15.98
CA ALA A 97 -13.68 -12.54 -14.97
C ALA A 97 -12.26 -12.38 -15.54
N ILE A 98 -11.83 -13.29 -16.40
CA ILE A 98 -10.53 -13.21 -17.10
C ILE A 98 -10.50 -11.98 -18.02
N GLU A 99 -11.59 -11.74 -18.77
CA GLU A 99 -11.68 -10.56 -19.63
C GLU A 99 -11.63 -9.26 -18.82
N GLN A 100 -12.31 -9.19 -17.68
CA GLN A 100 -12.22 -8.04 -16.78
C GLN A 100 -10.79 -7.86 -16.25
N ALA A 101 -10.12 -8.92 -15.85
CA ALA A 101 -8.74 -8.88 -15.39
C ALA A 101 -7.77 -8.35 -16.46
N ARG A 102 -7.95 -8.74 -17.73
CA ARG A 102 -7.19 -8.19 -18.87
C ARG A 102 -7.38 -6.68 -19.00
N ARG A 103 -8.63 -6.21 -18.89
CA ARG A 103 -8.95 -4.77 -18.98
C ARG A 103 -8.28 -3.99 -17.84
N LEU A 104 -8.44 -4.42 -16.60
CA LEU A 104 -7.83 -3.78 -15.43
C LEU A 104 -6.31 -3.75 -15.54
N LYS A 105 -5.69 -4.87 -15.92
CA LYS A 105 -4.25 -4.94 -16.20
C LYS A 105 -3.81 -3.90 -17.23
N GLN A 106 -4.57 -3.75 -18.33
CA GLN A 106 -4.23 -2.81 -19.39
C GLN A 106 -4.37 -1.35 -18.93
N TYR A 107 -5.39 -1.02 -18.16
CA TYR A 107 -5.57 0.32 -17.59
C TYR A 107 -4.41 0.70 -16.69
N PHE A 108 -4.07 -0.15 -15.75
CA PHE A 108 -2.92 0.04 -14.88
C PHE A 108 -1.61 0.16 -15.69
N ALA A 109 -1.36 -0.74 -16.64
CA ALA A 109 -0.15 -0.71 -17.45
C ALA A 109 -0.01 0.60 -18.24
N LYS A 110 -1.10 1.14 -18.80
CA LYS A 110 -1.11 2.45 -19.48
C LYS A 110 -0.77 3.59 -18.52
N LYS A 111 -1.41 3.61 -17.34
CA LYS A 111 -1.15 4.63 -16.30
C LYS A 111 0.31 4.56 -15.83
N SER A 112 0.81 3.40 -15.44
CA SER A 112 2.21 3.20 -15.03
C SER A 112 3.21 3.57 -16.14
N THR A 113 2.87 3.33 -17.43
CA THR A 113 3.72 3.70 -18.56
C THR A 113 3.81 5.21 -18.72
N LYS A 114 2.73 5.95 -18.48
CA LYS A 114 2.72 7.43 -18.56
C LYS A 114 3.74 8.06 -17.60
N PHE A 115 3.86 7.49 -16.40
CA PHE A 115 4.72 8.03 -15.33
C PHE A 115 6.04 7.27 -15.13
N GLN A 116 6.36 6.30 -16.00
CA GLN A 116 7.47 5.37 -15.82
C GLN A 116 8.87 5.98 -15.74
N TYR A 117 9.04 7.24 -16.08
CA TYR A 117 10.33 7.95 -16.07
C TYR A 117 10.44 8.97 -14.92
N TYR A 118 9.43 9.10 -14.07
CA TYR A 118 9.53 9.91 -12.86
C TYR A 118 10.00 9.04 -11.69
N GLU A 119 11.00 9.54 -10.96
CA GLU A 119 11.61 8.78 -9.86
C GLU A 119 10.58 8.38 -8.80
N SER A 120 9.80 9.35 -8.36
CA SER A 120 8.82 9.12 -7.29
C SER A 120 7.71 8.16 -7.74
N ALA A 121 7.27 8.20 -9.00
CA ALA A 121 6.31 7.23 -9.53
C ALA A 121 6.88 5.80 -9.52
N GLN A 122 8.15 5.62 -9.91
CA GLN A 122 8.79 4.31 -9.84
C GLN A 122 8.90 3.78 -8.40
N ARG A 123 9.18 4.66 -7.42
CA ARG A 123 9.25 4.30 -6.00
C ARG A 123 7.88 3.91 -5.45
N ILE A 124 6.83 4.67 -5.80
CA ILE A 124 5.45 4.37 -5.44
C ILE A 124 5.02 3.02 -6.02
N ASP A 125 5.19 2.81 -7.34
CA ASP A 125 4.86 1.55 -8.00
C ASP A 125 5.61 0.37 -7.36
N SER A 126 6.92 0.50 -7.12
CA SER A 126 7.74 -0.57 -6.50
C SER A 126 7.26 -0.91 -5.09
N TYR A 127 6.90 0.09 -4.31
CA TYR A 127 6.38 -0.08 -2.96
C TYR A 127 5.03 -0.81 -2.97
N LEU A 128 4.11 -0.38 -3.84
CA LEU A 128 2.79 -0.99 -3.95
C LEU A 128 2.89 -2.42 -4.51
N PHE A 129 3.75 -2.68 -5.50
CA PHE A 129 4.00 -4.03 -6.00
C PHE A 129 4.52 -4.97 -4.92
N ALA A 130 5.49 -4.51 -4.11
CA ALA A 130 6.00 -5.29 -2.99
C ALA A 130 4.90 -5.62 -1.98
N LYS A 131 4.03 -4.66 -1.67
CA LYS A 131 2.89 -4.87 -0.78
C LYS A 131 1.89 -5.87 -1.34
N VAL A 132 1.49 -5.72 -2.61
CA VAL A 132 0.57 -6.65 -3.27
C VAL A 132 1.13 -8.07 -3.23
N CYS A 133 2.39 -8.28 -3.63
CA CYS A 133 3.02 -9.60 -3.59
C CYS A 133 3.08 -10.15 -2.16
N SER A 134 3.63 -9.40 -1.21
CA SER A 134 3.80 -9.86 0.17
C SER A 134 2.46 -10.19 0.85
N SER A 135 1.44 -9.35 0.65
CA SER A 135 0.10 -9.62 1.20
C SER A 135 -0.55 -10.83 0.54
N PHE A 136 -0.39 -10.99 -0.79
CA PHE A 136 -0.90 -12.15 -1.50
C PHE A 136 -0.25 -13.44 -1.01
N ASP A 137 1.08 -13.47 -0.93
CA ASP A 137 1.84 -14.63 -0.47
C ASP A 137 1.51 -14.99 0.98
N THR A 138 1.28 -13.97 1.83
CA THR A 138 1.01 -14.20 3.26
C THR A 138 -0.41 -14.65 3.53
N TYR A 139 -1.42 -14.08 2.84
CA TYR A 139 -2.82 -14.26 3.22
C TYR A 139 -3.64 -15.05 2.20
N VAL A 140 -3.23 -15.05 0.92
CA VAL A 140 -4.01 -15.65 -0.16
C VAL A 140 -3.43 -16.99 -0.58
N MET A 141 -2.10 -17.08 -0.73
CA MET A 141 -1.43 -18.31 -1.18
C MET A 141 -1.74 -19.51 -0.27
N PRO A 142 -1.75 -19.40 1.08
CA PRO A 142 -2.13 -20.52 1.93
C PRO A 142 -3.56 -21.02 1.71
N LEU A 143 -4.49 -20.16 1.29
CA LEU A 143 -5.86 -20.57 0.97
C LEU A 143 -5.91 -21.34 -0.36
N ILE A 144 -5.08 -20.95 -1.32
CA ILE A 144 -4.93 -21.65 -2.60
C ILE A 144 -4.34 -23.04 -2.36
N GLU A 145 -3.28 -23.16 -1.58
CA GLU A 145 -2.63 -24.43 -1.21
C GLU A 145 -3.59 -25.39 -0.47
N GLN A 146 -4.52 -24.84 0.31
CA GLN A 146 -5.58 -25.59 0.99
C GLN A 146 -6.77 -25.93 0.10
N ALA A 147 -6.72 -25.62 -1.20
CA ALA A 147 -7.82 -25.79 -2.15
C ALA A 147 -9.14 -25.14 -1.68
N THR A 148 -9.04 -23.98 -1.02
CA THR A 148 -10.19 -23.20 -0.57
C THR A 148 -11.05 -22.75 -1.76
N PRO A 149 -12.37 -22.67 -1.61
CA PRO A 149 -13.24 -22.20 -2.68
C PRO A 149 -12.83 -20.83 -3.23
N LEU A 150 -12.85 -20.66 -4.56
CA LEU A 150 -12.44 -19.42 -5.23
C LEU A 150 -13.17 -18.18 -4.70
N THR A 151 -14.40 -18.32 -4.23
CA THR A 151 -15.18 -17.23 -3.64
C THR A 151 -14.50 -16.67 -2.38
N ASP A 152 -13.98 -17.57 -1.54
CA ASP A 152 -13.31 -17.19 -0.29
C ASP A 152 -11.90 -16.66 -0.58
N ILE A 153 -11.20 -17.23 -1.57
CA ILE A 153 -9.92 -16.69 -2.08
C ILE A 153 -10.12 -15.25 -2.57
N LYS A 154 -11.15 -14.97 -3.38
CA LYS A 154 -11.45 -13.61 -3.86
C LYS A 154 -11.79 -12.64 -2.72
N ARG A 155 -12.50 -13.11 -1.70
CA ARG A 155 -12.78 -12.32 -0.50
C ARG A 155 -11.48 -11.98 0.22
N ALA A 156 -10.60 -12.95 0.45
CA ALA A 156 -9.30 -12.73 1.08
C ALA A 156 -8.43 -11.76 0.27
N VAL A 157 -8.41 -11.86 -1.05
CA VAL A 157 -7.73 -10.88 -1.91
C VAL A 157 -8.26 -9.47 -1.64
N TYR A 158 -9.57 -9.29 -1.61
CA TYR A 158 -10.14 -7.97 -1.35
C TYR A 158 -9.79 -7.46 0.05
N GLU A 159 -10.06 -8.25 1.08
CA GLU A 159 -9.92 -7.85 2.49
C GLU A 159 -8.46 -7.71 2.94
N GLN A 160 -7.55 -8.55 2.44
CA GLN A 160 -6.17 -8.62 2.93
C GLN A 160 -5.14 -7.97 1.98
N VAL A 161 -5.50 -7.76 0.70
CA VAL A 161 -4.59 -7.15 -0.27
C VAL A 161 -5.11 -5.78 -0.72
N ILE A 162 -6.32 -5.72 -1.29
CA ILE A 162 -6.82 -4.51 -1.93
C ILE A 162 -7.18 -3.44 -0.89
N LEU A 163 -8.05 -3.77 0.05
CA LEU A 163 -8.58 -2.82 1.04
C LEU A 163 -7.49 -2.17 1.92
N PRO A 164 -6.49 -2.90 2.46
CA PRO A 164 -5.42 -2.28 3.23
C PRO A 164 -4.57 -1.30 2.41
N ILE A 165 -4.32 -1.61 1.13
CA ILE A 165 -3.58 -0.71 0.23
C ILE A 165 -4.42 0.54 -0.06
N MET A 166 -5.72 0.39 -0.31
CA MET A 166 -6.62 1.53 -0.52
C MET A 166 -6.70 2.44 0.70
N ASN A 167 -6.77 1.87 1.90
CA ASN A 167 -6.75 2.64 3.14
C ASN A 167 -5.46 3.44 3.27
N GLU A 168 -4.32 2.83 3.00
CA GLU A 168 -3.02 3.52 3.04
C GLU A 168 -2.91 4.62 1.98
N LEU A 169 -3.43 4.40 0.77
CA LEU A 169 -3.49 5.41 -0.28
C LEU A 169 -4.40 6.58 0.12
N ASN A 170 -5.55 6.30 0.74
CA ASN A 170 -6.46 7.34 1.23
C ASN A 170 -5.84 8.17 2.37
N GLU A 171 -5.08 7.53 3.27
CA GLU A 171 -4.41 8.22 4.38
C GLU A 171 -3.23 9.08 3.91
N ASN A 172 -2.50 8.65 2.89
CA ASN A 172 -1.23 9.25 2.48
C ASN A 172 -1.27 9.95 1.12
N GLY A 173 -2.34 9.76 0.35
CA GLY A 173 -2.47 10.25 -1.02
C GLY A 173 -3.08 11.65 -1.14
N ALA A 174 -3.25 12.40 -0.06
CA ALA A 174 -3.87 13.74 -0.12
C ALA A 174 -3.15 14.71 -1.08
N ALA A 175 -1.84 14.52 -1.28
CA ALA A 175 -1.03 15.29 -2.21
C ALA A 175 -0.95 14.69 -3.63
N ASP A 176 -1.57 13.55 -3.90
CA ASP A 176 -1.48 12.87 -5.20
C ASP A 176 -2.37 13.55 -6.24
N ALA A 177 -1.77 14.35 -7.11
CA ALA A 177 -2.45 14.95 -8.27
C ALA A 177 -2.12 14.22 -9.60
N CYS A 178 -1.22 13.24 -9.58
CA CYS A 178 -0.70 12.59 -10.78
C CYS A 178 -1.22 11.18 -11.01
N LEU A 179 -1.02 10.30 -10.03
CA LEU A 179 -1.37 8.88 -10.15
C LEU A 179 -2.84 8.63 -9.84
N CYS A 180 -3.37 9.24 -8.77
CA CYS A 180 -4.76 9.10 -8.35
C CYS A 180 -5.21 7.63 -8.42
N TYR A 181 -4.45 6.74 -7.80
CA TYR A 181 -4.74 5.32 -7.82
C TYR A 181 -6.05 5.02 -7.09
N ASN A 182 -6.89 4.23 -7.73
CA ASN A 182 -8.15 3.75 -7.20
C ASN A 182 -8.14 2.22 -7.08
N GLU A 183 -9.26 1.65 -6.65
CA GLU A 183 -9.41 0.20 -6.45
C GLU A 183 -9.16 -0.60 -7.74
N ASP A 184 -9.64 -0.12 -8.89
CA ASP A 184 -9.42 -0.75 -10.19
C ASP A 184 -7.94 -0.77 -10.57
N ASP A 185 -7.18 0.27 -10.21
CA ASP A 185 -5.73 0.32 -10.43
C ASP A 185 -5.01 -0.73 -9.58
N ILE A 186 -5.42 -0.93 -8.33
CA ILE A 186 -4.79 -1.93 -7.45
C ILE A 186 -5.12 -3.36 -7.90
N PHE A 187 -6.35 -3.63 -8.32
CA PHE A 187 -6.67 -4.89 -9.02
C PHE A 187 -5.86 -5.02 -10.32
N GLY A 188 -5.70 -3.94 -11.06
CA GLY A 188 -4.86 -3.89 -12.26
C GLY A 188 -3.40 -4.23 -11.97
N MET A 189 -2.83 -3.75 -10.85
CA MET A 189 -1.50 -4.13 -10.37
C MET A 189 -1.42 -5.63 -10.07
N LEU A 190 -2.41 -6.18 -9.35
CA LEU A 190 -2.47 -7.61 -9.02
C LEU A 190 -2.43 -8.46 -10.30
N TYR A 191 -3.26 -8.14 -11.29
CA TYR A 191 -3.28 -8.86 -12.58
C TYR A 191 -2.04 -8.59 -13.44
N TYR A 192 -1.42 -7.42 -13.29
CA TYR A 192 -0.15 -7.13 -13.94
C TYR A 192 0.97 -8.02 -13.38
N LEU A 193 1.05 -8.16 -12.06
CA LEU A 193 2.00 -9.02 -11.36
C LEU A 193 1.75 -10.50 -11.67
N THR A 194 0.48 -10.93 -11.75
CA THR A 194 0.10 -12.27 -12.21
C THR A 194 0.65 -12.55 -13.61
N GLY A 195 0.46 -11.61 -14.53
CA GLY A 195 0.92 -11.76 -15.91
C GLY A 195 2.44 -11.70 -16.09
N ASN A 196 3.17 -11.15 -15.12
CA ASN A 196 4.63 -11.09 -15.08
C ASN A 196 5.25 -12.17 -14.17
N CYS A 197 4.45 -13.14 -13.73
CA CYS A 197 4.89 -14.30 -12.94
C CYS A 197 5.34 -14.01 -11.51
N HIS A 198 4.85 -12.95 -10.91
CA HIS A 198 5.06 -12.67 -9.50
C HIS A 198 3.93 -13.20 -8.61
N ILE A 199 2.79 -13.56 -9.20
CA ILE A 199 1.62 -14.09 -8.51
C ILE A 199 1.07 -15.29 -9.29
N ASN A 200 0.72 -16.36 -8.59
CA ASN A 200 0.07 -17.55 -9.09
C ASN A 200 -1.28 -17.76 -8.42
N TRP A 201 -2.22 -18.39 -9.11
CA TRP A 201 -3.58 -18.67 -8.63
C TRP A 201 -3.84 -20.17 -8.43
N THR A 202 -2.82 -20.95 -8.60
CA THR A 202 -2.77 -22.37 -8.29
C THR A 202 -1.42 -22.68 -7.66
N ASP A 203 -1.35 -23.76 -6.92
CA ASP A 203 -0.09 -24.35 -6.52
C ASP A 203 0.51 -25.02 -7.76
N TYR A 204 1.45 -24.32 -8.39
CA TYR A 204 2.26 -24.94 -9.41
C TYR A 204 3.46 -25.56 -8.70
N ASP A 205 3.50 -26.88 -8.59
CA ASP A 205 4.71 -27.61 -8.24
C ASP A 205 5.82 -27.21 -9.25
N VAL A 206 6.73 -26.36 -8.78
CA VAL A 206 7.89 -25.90 -9.56
C VAL A 206 9.11 -26.75 -9.17
#